data_aa891abdc8564d681f1f8b8d82f13af8
#
_entry.id   aa891abdc8564d681f1f8b8d82f13af8
#
_cell.length_a   1.000
_cell.length_b   1.000
_cell.length_c   1.000
_cell.angle_alpha   90.00
_cell.angle_beta   90.00
_cell.angle_gamma   90.00
#
_symmetry.space_group_name_H-M   'P 1'
#
loop_
_entity.id
_entity.type
_entity.pdbx_description
1 polymer ?
#
loop_
_entity_poly.entity_id
_entity_poly.type
_entity_poly.pdbx_seq_one_letter_code
_entity_poly.pdbx_strand_id
1 'polypeptide(L)'
;MADKDLAEKYLESFSDVFADIYNVLLFRKEILLEEGLEEGPTESIYKVEENNFRNQFRDTVKLYKNGLYKVASFGIENESRIDKNMPIRIMGYDYAVYRVQIDRGEERKYPAITIVLNFSDTEWKSPNALFDILDVSPELRPYVNDYKIFVFNIAFLPEKIRKAFKSDFKIVADFFAEKRLGRYNPKEHPEAICHVEAVLNLLQVFTNDETYVKIEKTVAERAKAGEVITMCTFAEEMTNKGIEIGEAQDR
;
A
#
# COMPACT_ATOMS: atom_id res chain seq x y z
N MET A 1 -2.46 -13.01 -8.37
CA MET A 1 -3.00 -11.64 -8.30
C MET A 1 -3.72 -11.43 -6.97
N ALA A 2 -4.72 -12.24 -6.62
CA ALA A 2 -5.44 -12.11 -5.34
C ALA A 2 -4.54 -12.13 -4.08
N ASP A 3 -3.50 -12.96 -4.06
CA ASP A 3 -2.61 -13.09 -2.90
C ASP A 3 -1.71 -11.85 -2.69
N LYS A 4 -1.31 -11.18 -3.79
CA LYS A 4 -0.52 -9.93 -3.70
C LYS A 4 -1.33 -8.81 -3.11
N ASP A 5 -2.54 -8.62 -3.64
CA ASP A 5 -3.46 -7.59 -3.15
C ASP A 5 -3.82 -7.79 -1.67
N LEU A 6 -3.94 -9.06 -1.22
CA LEU A 6 -4.21 -9.37 0.19
C LEU A 6 -3.02 -9.08 1.11
N ALA A 7 -1.81 -9.38 0.67
CA ALA A 7 -0.60 -9.16 1.46
C ALA A 7 -0.30 -7.66 1.64
N GLU A 8 -0.46 -6.86 0.56
CA GLU A 8 -0.33 -5.41 0.61
C GLU A 8 -1.36 -4.80 1.57
N LYS A 9 -2.64 -5.15 1.42
CA LYS A 9 -3.73 -4.70 2.27
C LYS A 9 -3.50 -5.06 3.75
N TYR A 10 -2.97 -6.26 4.01
CA TYR A 10 -2.71 -6.69 5.37
C TYR A 10 -1.67 -5.81 6.06
N LEU A 11 -0.56 -5.48 5.40
CA LEU A 11 0.43 -4.56 5.97
C LEU A 11 -0.13 -3.13 6.10
N GLU A 12 -0.88 -2.65 5.13
CA GLU A 12 -1.49 -1.31 5.14
C GLU A 12 -2.65 -1.17 6.13
N SER A 13 -3.21 -2.27 6.62
CA SER A 13 -4.27 -2.24 7.64
C SER A 13 -3.77 -1.71 8.99
N PHE A 14 -2.46 -1.83 9.28
CA PHE A 14 -1.87 -1.24 10.47
C PHE A 14 -1.83 0.28 10.37
N SER A 15 -2.33 0.97 11.40
CA SER A 15 -2.51 2.42 11.38
C SER A 15 -1.20 3.19 11.36
N ASP A 16 -0.16 2.69 12.01
CA ASP A 16 1.20 3.24 11.96
C ASP A 16 1.79 3.17 10.55
N VAL A 17 1.65 2.03 9.86
CA VAL A 17 2.10 1.84 8.48
C VAL A 17 1.33 2.76 7.54
N PHE A 18 0.00 2.79 7.65
CA PHE A 18 -0.85 3.63 6.82
C PHE A 18 -0.52 5.12 6.98
N ALA A 19 -0.41 5.60 8.23
CA ALA A 19 -0.05 6.98 8.51
C ALA A 19 1.32 7.34 7.94
N ASP A 20 2.30 6.47 8.11
CA ASP A 20 3.68 6.68 7.66
C ASP A 20 3.76 6.77 6.12
N ILE A 21 3.04 5.91 5.39
CA ILE A 21 2.95 5.97 3.92
C ILE A 21 2.49 7.37 3.47
N TYR A 22 1.39 7.88 4.03
CA TYR A 22 0.86 9.19 3.67
C TYR A 22 1.79 10.34 4.09
N ASN A 23 2.31 10.27 5.32
CA ASN A 23 3.21 11.29 5.87
C ASN A 23 4.49 11.42 5.04
N VAL A 24 5.08 10.30 4.64
CA VAL A 24 6.32 10.28 3.86
C VAL A 24 6.07 10.56 2.38
N LEU A 25 5.11 9.89 1.75
CA LEU A 25 4.94 9.98 0.31
C LEU A 25 4.20 11.24 -0.13
N LEU A 26 3.08 11.57 0.50
CA LEU A 26 2.22 12.66 0.06
C LEU A 26 2.54 13.97 0.77
N PHE A 27 2.55 13.96 2.10
CA PHE A 27 2.63 15.20 2.88
C PHE A 27 4.05 15.72 3.09
N ARG A 28 5.05 14.84 3.04
CA ARG A 28 6.46 15.15 3.36
C ARG A 28 6.67 15.73 4.76
N LYS A 29 5.73 15.46 5.66
CA LYS A 29 5.71 15.84 7.07
C LYS A 29 4.70 14.99 7.82
N GLU A 30 4.81 14.94 9.15
CA GLU A 30 3.85 14.25 10.00
C GLU A 30 2.54 15.05 10.11
N ILE A 31 1.46 14.50 9.55
CA ILE A 31 0.10 15.04 9.58
C ILE A 31 -0.87 14.01 10.13
N LEU A 32 -0.78 12.75 9.68
CA LEU A 32 -1.61 11.67 10.17
C LEU A 32 -0.94 11.06 11.40
N LEU A 33 -1.69 11.00 12.49
CA LEU A 33 -1.35 10.24 13.67
C LEU A 33 -2.17 8.96 13.69
N GLU A 34 -1.57 7.84 14.07
CA GLU A 34 -2.21 6.53 14.04
C GLU A 34 -3.49 6.47 14.89
N GLU A 35 -3.51 7.20 16.02
CA GLU A 35 -4.65 7.25 16.94
C GLU A 35 -5.88 7.94 16.33
N GLY A 36 -5.67 8.75 15.29
CA GLY A 36 -6.75 9.43 14.57
C GLY A 36 -7.34 8.60 13.45
N LEU A 37 -6.76 7.45 13.11
CA LEU A 37 -7.18 6.60 12.01
C LEU A 37 -8.18 5.53 12.47
N GLU A 38 -9.28 5.40 11.74
CA GLU A 38 -10.27 4.34 11.89
C GLU A 38 -10.51 3.66 10.54
N GLU A 39 -10.91 2.38 10.58
CA GLU A 39 -11.26 1.65 9.35
C GLU A 39 -12.39 2.36 8.60
N GLY A 40 -12.19 2.53 7.32
CA GLY A 40 -13.16 3.09 6.39
C GLY A 40 -13.81 2.01 5.52
N PRO A 41 -14.94 2.31 4.87
CA PRO A 41 -15.57 1.38 3.95
C PRO A 41 -14.74 1.24 2.67
N THR A 42 -14.25 0.04 2.40
CA THR A 42 -13.52 -0.28 1.16
C THR A 42 -14.45 -0.52 -0.02
N GLU A 43 -15.69 -0.93 0.24
CA GLU A 43 -16.69 -1.20 -0.78
C GLU A 43 -17.55 0.03 -1.08
N SER A 44 -17.76 0.28 -2.37
CA SER A 44 -18.75 1.24 -2.86
C SER A 44 -19.70 0.52 -3.80
N ILE A 45 -20.95 0.38 -3.35
CA ILE A 45 -22.02 -0.21 -4.16
C ILE A 45 -22.79 0.92 -4.81
N TYR A 46 -22.88 0.92 -6.14
CA TYR A 46 -23.77 1.82 -6.85
C TYR A 46 -24.66 1.07 -7.84
N LYS A 47 -25.89 1.53 -7.95
CA LYS A 47 -26.88 0.98 -8.86
C LYS A 47 -26.62 1.54 -10.26
N VAL A 48 -26.35 0.68 -11.24
CA VAL A 48 -26.11 1.09 -12.63
C VAL A 48 -27.42 1.08 -13.43
N GLU A 49 -28.29 0.07 -13.17
CA GLU A 49 -29.63 -0.09 -13.75
C GLU A 49 -30.52 -0.82 -12.74
N GLU A 50 -31.83 -0.90 -13.01
CA GLU A 50 -32.82 -1.41 -12.03
C GLU A 50 -32.51 -2.75 -11.38
N ASN A 51 -31.63 -3.58 -11.98
CA ASN A 51 -31.21 -4.87 -11.44
C ASN A 51 -29.70 -5.15 -11.48
N ASN A 52 -28.85 -4.16 -11.81
CA ASN A 52 -27.40 -4.31 -11.86
C ASN A 52 -26.72 -3.43 -10.83
N PHE A 53 -26.05 -4.06 -9.86
CA PHE A 53 -25.16 -3.41 -8.92
C PHE A 53 -23.72 -3.61 -9.38
N ARG A 54 -22.92 -2.55 -9.38
CA ARG A 54 -21.46 -2.66 -9.51
C ARG A 54 -20.83 -2.34 -8.17
N ASN A 55 -20.01 -3.26 -7.71
CA ASN A 55 -19.15 -3.05 -6.56
C ASN A 55 -17.83 -2.46 -7.04
N GLN A 56 -17.43 -1.38 -6.44
CA GLN A 56 -16.13 -0.77 -6.62
C GLN A 56 -15.38 -0.92 -5.30
N PHE A 57 -14.21 -1.55 -5.34
CA PHE A 57 -13.40 -1.83 -4.16
C PHE A 57 -12.13 -1.02 -4.23
N ARG A 58 -11.77 -0.39 -3.13
CA ARG A 58 -10.43 0.11 -2.86
C ARG A 58 -9.67 -0.93 -2.07
N ASP A 59 -8.34 -0.86 -2.17
CA ASP A 59 -7.51 -1.80 -1.44
C ASP A 59 -7.55 -1.50 0.06
N THR A 60 -7.22 -0.31 0.48
CA THR A 60 -7.27 0.10 1.89
C THR A 60 -7.90 1.48 2.03
N VAL A 61 -8.81 1.65 3.01
CA VAL A 61 -9.44 2.95 3.30
C VAL A 61 -9.46 3.19 4.79
N LYS A 62 -9.00 4.37 5.21
CA LYS A 62 -9.13 4.83 6.60
C LYS A 62 -9.78 6.21 6.67
N LEU A 63 -10.58 6.41 7.72
CA LEU A 63 -11.13 7.70 8.10
C LEU A 63 -10.21 8.34 9.13
N TYR A 64 -9.82 9.59 8.89
CA TYR A 64 -9.07 10.36 9.86
C TYR A 64 -9.99 11.27 10.65
N LYS A 65 -9.91 11.19 11.97
CA LYS A 65 -10.69 11.99 12.90
C LYS A 65 -9.81 12.89 13.73
N ASN A 66 -10.35 14.05 14.08
CA ASN A 66 -9.83 14.92 15.12
C ASN A 66 -10.93 15.10 16.18
N GLY A 67 -10.84 14.36 17.26
CA GLY A 67 -11.90 14.22 18.25
C GLY A 67 -13.17 13.62 17.61
N LEU A 68 -14.29 14.33 17.71
CA LEU A 68 -15.59 13.88 17.18
C LEU A 68 -15.79 14.17 15.69
N TYR A 69 -14.88 14.92 15.06
CA TYR A 69 -15.04 15.35 13.67
C TYR A 69 -14.25 14.48 12.72
N LYS A 70 -14.90 14.00 11.63
CA LYS A 70 -14.23 13.40 10.48
C LYS A 70 -13.53 14.49 9.69
N VAL A 71 -12.23 14.34 9.48
CA VAL A 71 -11.38 15.32 8.78
C VAL A 71 -11.23 14.96 7.31
N ALA A 72 -10.98 13.68 7.01
CA ALA A 72 -10.82 13.18 5.65
C ALA A 72 -11.03 11.66 5.58
N SER A 73 -11.30 11.17 4.36
CA SER A 73 -11.19 9.76 4.00
C SER A 73 -9.93 9.58 3.16
N PHE A 74 -9.05 8.71 3.60
CA PHE A 74 -7.81 8.36 2.91
C PHE A 74 -7.93 6.97 2.32
N GLY A 75 -7.48 6.78 1.05
CA GLY A 75 -7.51 5.51 0.36
C GLY A 75 -6.17 5.19 -0.30
N ILE A 76 -5.78 3.93 -0.27
CA ILE A 76 -4.64 3.38 -1.02
C ILE A 76 -5.18 2.46 -2.09
N GLU A 77 -4.60 2.51 -3.27
CA GLU A 77 -4.82 1.62 -4.38
C GLU A 77 -3.47 1.04 -4.79
N ASN A 78 -3.33 -0.29 -4.76
CA ASN A 78 -2.10 -1.00 -5.05
C ASN A 78 -2.10 -1.52 -6.49
N GLU A 79 -1.04 -1.25 -7.23
CA GLU A 79 -0.93 -1.66 -8.61
C GLU A 79 0.42 -2.32 -8.90
N SER A 80 0.36 -3.48 -9.54
CA SER A 80 1.54 -4.19 -10.04
C SER A 80 1.81 -3.96 -11.53
N ARG A 81 0.97 -3.14 -12.18
CA ARG A 81 1.07 -2.73 -13.59
C ARG A 81 0.37 -1.40 -13.81
N ILE A 82 0.76 -0.69 -14.86
CA ILE A 82 0.16 0.60 -15.22
C ILE A 82 -1.29 0.39 -15.71
N ASP A 83 -2.26 0.96 -14.98
CA ASP A 83 -3.65 1.05 -15.45
C ASP A 83 -3.90 2.41 -16.11
N LYS A 84 -4.16 2.38 -17.42
CA LYS A 84 -4.41 3.60 -18.19
C LYS A 84 -5.70 4.33 -17.79
N ASN A 85 -6.63 3.64 -17.13
CA ASN A 85 -7.91 4.20 -16.69
C ASN A 85 -7.89 4.62 -15.21
N MET A 86 -6.75 4.59 -14.56
CA MET A 86 -6.64 4.90 -13.13
C MET A 86 -7.23 6.27 -12.74
N PRO A 87 -7.06 7.36 -13.49
CA PRO A 87 -7.72 8.62 -13.15
C PRO A 87 -9.25 8.52 -13.05
N ILE A 88 -9.88 7.73 -13.91
CA ILE A 88 -11.34 7.49 -13.87
C ILE A 88 -11.71 6.60 -12.68
N ARG A 89 -10.90 5.58 -12.39
CA ARG A 89 -11.13 4.70 -11.23
C ARG A 89 -11.08 5.47 -9.91
N ILE A 90 -10.03 6.27 -9.72
CA ILE A 90 -9.86 7.08 -8.49
C ILE A 90 -10.98 8.12 -8.37
N MET A 91 -11.35 8.79 -9.46
CA MET A 91 -12.48 9.71 -9.47
C MET A 91 -13.79 9.00 -9.03
N GLY A 92 -14.02 7.78 -9.49
CA GLY A 92 -15.17 6.97 -9.11
C GLY A 92 -15.15 6.60 -7.61
N TYR A 93 -14.00 6.25 -7.07
CA TYR A 93 -13.83 5.95 -5.65
C TYR A 93 -14.08 7.19 -4.77
N ASP A 94 -13.51 8.31 -5.13
CA ASP A 94 -13.68 9.55 -4.37
C ASP A 94 -15.13 10.07 -4.47
N TYR A 95 -15.77 9.94 -5.65
CA TYR A 95 -17.20 10.21 -5.78
C TYR A 95 -18.04 9.36 -4.83
N ALA A 96 -17.73 8.06 -4.68
CA ALA A 96 -18.47 7.19 -3.79
C ALA A 96 -18.39 7.62 -2.32
N VAL A 97 -17.22 8.13 -1.87
CA VAL A 97 -17.10 8.73 -0.51
C VAL A 97 -18.01 9.93 -0.35
N TYR A 98 -18.07 10.82 -1.34
CA TYR A 98 -18.98 11.98 -1.30
C TYR A 98 -20.45 11.56 -1.36
N ARG A 99 -20.78 10.55 -2.16
CA ARG A 99 -22.14 10.03 -2.26
C ARG A 99 -22.65 9.50 -0.92
N VAL A 100 -21.85 8.69 -0.22
CA VAL A 100 -22.17 8.18 1.12
C VAL A 100 -22.43 9.32 2.11
N GLN A 101 -21.67 10.39 2.06
CA GLN A 101 -21.88 11.55 2.92
C GLN A 101 -23.20 12.27 2.62
N ILE A 102 -23.59 12.35 1.33
CA ILE A 102 -24.87 12.91 0.90
C ILE A 102 -26.02 12.04 1.42
N ASP A 103 -25.95 10.73 1.21
CA ASP A 103 -27.01 9.78 1.57
C ASP A 103 -27.20 9.70 3.10
N ARG A 104 -26.16 9.94 3.87
CA ARG A 104 -26.20 10.02 5.35
C ARG A 104 -26.64 11.39 5.89
N GLY A 105 -26.87 12.37 5.01
CA GLY A 105 -27.25 13.72 5.42
C GLY A 105 -26.13 14.44 6.21
N GLU A 106 -24.86 14.10 5.99
CA GLU A 106 -23.73 14.76 6.65
C GLU A 106 -23.76 16.26 6.32
N GLU A 107 -23.98 17.14 7.32
CA GLU A 107 -24.00 18.58 7.08
C GLU A 107 -22.63 19.11 6.66
N ARG A 108 -21.56 18.64 7.33
CA ARG A 108 -20.19 19.01 7.02
C ARG A 108 -19.51 17.90 6.23
N LYS A 109 -19.24 18.17 4.96
CA LYS A 109 -18.53 17.24 4.08
C LYS A 109 -17.03 17.25 4.37
N TYR A 110 -16.41 16.08 4.25
CA TYR A 110 -14.96 15.90 4.37
C TYR A 110 -14.39 15.37 3.05
N PRO A 111 -13.13 15.72 2.70
CA PRO A 111 -12.52 15.32 1.46
C PRO A 111 -12.18 13.82 1.42
N ALA A 112 -12.16 13.27 0.20
CA ALA A 112 -11.54 12.01 -0.13
C ALA A 112 -10.15 12.27 -0.73
N ILE A 113 -9.14 11.52 -0.31
CA ILE A 113 -7.76 11.62 -0.80
C ILE A 113 -7.28 10.20 -1.04
N THR A 114 -7.07 9.84 -2.31
CA THR A 114 -6.60 8.51 -2.69
C THR A 114 -5.23 8.60 -3.35
N ILE A 115 -4.31 7.74 -2.93
CA ILE A 115 -2.99 7.57 -3.55
C ILE A 115 -2.90 6.21 -4.24
N VAL A 116 -2.05 6.11 -5.24
CA VAL A 116 -1.74 4.87 -5.96
C VAL A 116 -0.31 4.48 -5.66
N LEU A 117 -0.09 3.27 -5.17
CA LEU A 117 1.23 2.69 -4.97
C LEU A 117 1.53 1.73 -6.12
N ASN A 118 2.51 2.08 -6.95
CA ASN A 118 2.96 1.24 -8.04
C ASN A 118 4.14 0.37 -7.58
N PHE A 119 3.90 -0.93 -7.44
CA PHE A 119 4.89 -1.93 -7.06
C PHE A 119 5.58 -2.61 -8.26
N SER A 120 5.26 -2.18 -9.49
CA SER A 120 5.88 -2.76 -10.68
C SER A 120 7.34 -2.32 -10.88
N ASP A 121 8.08 -3.10 -11.67
CA ASP A 121 9.43 -2.74 -12.13
C ASP A 121 9.42 -1.69 -13.26
N THR A 122 8.23 -1.21 -13.64
CA THR A 122 8.04 -0.17 -14.65
C THR A 122 7.63 1.14 -13.99
N GLU A 123 8.37 2.20 -14.24
CA GLU A 123 8.06 3.52 -13.72
C GLU A 123 6.77 4.06 -14.36
N TRP A 124 5.79 4.33 -13.52
CA TRP A 124 4.53 4.94 -13.94
C TRP A 124 4.69 6.46 -14.06
N LYS A 125 4.81 6.92 -15.30
CA LYS A 125 4.96 8.35 -15.61
C LYS A 125 3.64 9.01 -16.02
N SER A 126 2.75 8.25 -16.64
CA SER A 126 1.43 8.67 -17.15
C SER A 126 0.56 7.42 -17.37
N PRO A 127 -0.78 7.53 -17.25
CA PRO A 127 -1.54 8.75 -16.97
C PRO A 127 -1.60 9.11 -15.48
N ASN A 128 -1.55 10.41 -15.17
CA ASN A 128 -1.70 10.94 -13.81
C ASN A 128 -2.88 11.93 -13.67
N ALA A 129 -3.59 12.15 -14.77
CA ALA A 129 -4.75 13.05 -14.82
C ALA A 129 -5.74 12.59 -15.90
N LEU A 130 -6.98 13.10 -15.84
CA LEU A 130 -7.98 12.85 -16.89
C LEU A 130 -7.51 13.35 -18.24
N PHE A 131 -6.85 14.50 -18.30
CA PHE A 131 -6.34 15.06 -19.56
C PHE A 131 -5.26 14.20 -20.22
N ASP A 132 -4.65 13.26 -19.51
CA ASP A 132 -3.68 12.33 -20.09
C ASP A 132 -4.37 11.21 -20.92
N ILE A 133 -5.68 11.05 -20.74
CA ILE A 133 -6.46 9.93 -21.34
C ILE A 133 -7.65 10.41 -22.18
N LEU A 134 -8.02 11.69 -22.06
CA LEU A 134 -9.10 12.27 -22.82
C LEU A 134 -8.58 12.95 -24.09
N ASP A 135 -9.24 12.67 -25.20
CA ASP A 135 -9.05 13.44 -26.44
C ASP A 135 -9.94 14.69 -26.39
N VAL A 136 -9.35 15.81 -25.95
CA VAL A 136 -10.08 17.07 -25.75
C VAL A 136 -9.55 18.13 -26.69
N SER A 137 -10.43 18.60 -27.60
CA SER A 137 -10.07 19.71 -28.49
C SER A 137 -9.75 20.99 -27.71
N PRO A 138 -8.87 21.87 -28.24
CA PRO A 138 -8.51 23.12 -27.56
C PRO A 138 -9.69 23.97 -27.14
N GLU A 139 -10.76 24.01 -27.96
CA GLU A 139 -11.97 24.79 -27.73
C GLU A 139 -12.79 24.25 -26.55
N LEU A 140 -12.77 22.95 -26.32
CA LEU A 140 -13.51 22.30 -25.22
C LEU A 140 -12.71 22.27 -23.92
N ARG A 141 -11.39 22.36 -24.00
CA ARG A 141 -10.50 22.22 -22.83
C ARG A 141 -10.85 23.14 -21.66
N PRO A 142 -11.25 24.42 -21.86
CA PRO A 142 -11.64 25.30 -20.75
C PRO A 142 -12.90 24.87 -19.99
N TYR A 143 -13.71 23.98 -20.57
CA TYR A 143 -14.99 23.54 -20.00
C TYR A 143 -14.94 22.13 -19.40
N VAL A 144 -13.79 21.44 -19.49
CA VAL A 144 -13.59 20.10 -18.95
C VAL A 144 -12.78 20.21 -17.66
N ASN A 145 -13.30 19.64 -16.58
CA ASN A 145 -12.55 19.55 -15.34
C ASN A 145 -11.51 18.45 -15.43
N ASP A 146 -10.28 18.76 -15.06
CA ASP A 146 -9.23 17.78 -14.90
C ASP A 146 -9.32 17.10 -13.53
N TYR A 147 -8.99 15.81 -13.47
CA TYR A 147 -8.91 15.05 -12.22
C TYR A 147 -7.53 14.43 -12.08
N LYS A 148 -6.73 14.98 -11.18
CA LYS A 148 -5.36 14.53 -10.92
C LYS A 148 -5.33 13.44 -9.87
N ILE A 149 -4.44 12.46 -10.06
CA ILE A 149 -4.15 11.40 -9.11
C ILE A 149 -2.70 11.47 -8.61
N PHE A 150 -2.45 10.87 -7.44
CA PHE A 150 -1.12 10.81 -6.84
C PHE A 150 -0.58 9.39 -6.99
N VAL A 151 0.42 9.19 -7.85
CA VAL A 151 1.06 7.90 -8.08
C VAL A 151 2.47 7.91 -7.49
N PHE A 152 2.78 6.89 -6.71
CA PHE A 152 4.10 6.69 -6.11
C PHE A 152 4.71 5.37 -6.59
N ASN A 153 5.83 5.47 -7.29
CA ASN A 153 6.57 4.33 -7.83
C ASN A 153 7.50 3.77 -6.75
N ILE A 154 7.08 2.72 -6.04
CA ILE A 154 7.77 2.22 -4.85
C ILE A 154 9.17 1.73 -5.19
N ALA A 155 9.34 0.96 -6.26
CA ALA A 155 10.64 0.48 -6.71
C ALA A 155 11.61 1.60 -7.20
N PHE A 156 11.11 2.82 -7.39
CA PHE A 156 11.89 3.98 -7.88
C PHE A 156 12.05 5.08 -6.82
N LEU A 157 11.62 4.83 -5.58
CA LEU A 157 11.76 5.81 -4.50
C LEU A 157 13.24 6.12 -4.23
N PRO A 158 13.62 7.41 -4.20
CA PRO A 158 14.98 7.80 -3.81
C PRO A 158 15.30 7.33 -2.39
N GLU A 159 16.56 6.99 -2.13
CA GLU A 159 17.03 6.53 -0.82
C GLU A 159 16.65 7.49 0.32
N LYS A 160 16.75 8.81 0.08
CA LYS A 160 16.33 9.83 1.05
C LYS A 160 14.87 9.68 1.48
N ILE A 161 14.00 9.28 0.55
CA ILE A 161 12.57 9.09 0.84
C ILE A 161 12.36 7.78 1.60
N ARG A 162 13.02 6.69 1.16
CA ARG A 162 12.93 5.40 1.84
C ARG A 162 13.41 5.48 3.30
N LYS A 163 14.48 6.23 3.56
CA LYS A 163 15.00 6.49 4.92
C LYS A 163 14.08 7.35 5.79
N ALA A 164 13.11 8.02 5.21
CA ALA A 164 12.16 8.83 5.98
C ALA A 164 11.02 8.01 6.57
N PHE A 165 10.79 6.79 6.09
CA PHE A 165 9.81 5.88 6.70
C PHE A 165 10.27 5.46 8.09
N LYS A 166 9.31 5.43 9.02
CA LYS A 166 9.51 5.01 10.41
C LYS A 166 8.89 3.64 10.69
N SER A 167 7.90 3.23 9.88
CA SER A 167 7.20 1.95 9.97
C SER A 167 7.88 0.86 9.16
N ASP A 168 7.33 -0.35 9.23
CA ASP A 168 7.77 -1.50 8.44
C ASP A 168 7.66 -1.30 6.92
N PHE A 169 6.95 -0.27 6.46
CA PHE A 169 6.93 0.08 5.04
C PHE A 169 8.32 0.47 4.50
N LYS A 170 9.24 0.88 5.38
CA LYS A 170 10.65 1.08 5.02
C LYS A 170 11.27 -0.18 4.41
N ILE A 171 11.05 -1.33 5.05
CA ILE A 171 11.59 -2.62 4.60
C ILE A 171 11.04 -2.98 3.22
N VAL A 172 9.75 -2.76 3.02
CA VAL A 172 9.08 -2.97 1.74
C VAL A 172 9.65 -2.06 0.65
N ALA A 173 9.77 -0.76 0.93
CA ALA A 173 10.30 0.21 -0.01
C ALA A 173 11.77 -0.09 -0.39
N ASP A 174 12.61 -0.47 0.58
CA ASP A 174 13.99 -0.87 0.35
C ASP A 174 14.05 -2.15 -0.48
N PHE A 175 13.24 -3.17 -0.13
CA PHE A 175 13.14 -4.41 -0.90
C PHE A 175 12.86 -4.16 -2.39
N PHE A 176 11.80 -3.42 -2.72
CA PHE A 176 11.44 -3.17 -4.12
C PHE A 176 12.51 -2.36 -4.87
N ALA A 177 13.05 -1.32 -4.23
CA ALA A 177 14.07 -0.48 -4.85
C ALA A 177 15.37 -1.25 -5.12
N GLU A 178 15.82 -2.08 -4.18
CA GLU A 178 17.05 -2.84 -4.28
C GLU A 178 16.91 -4.08 -5.16
N LYS A 179 15.76 -4.78 -5.08
CA LYS A 179 15.43 -5.89 -5.99
C LYS A 179 15.46 -5.44 -7.45
N ARG A 180 14.85 -4.28 -7.77
CA ARG A 180 14.91 -3.71 -9.12
C ARG A 180 16.35 -3.48 -9.60
N LEU A 181 17.26 -3.16 -8.69
CA LEU A 181 18.69 -2.94 -8.99
C LEU A 181 19.53 -4.23 -8.90
N GLY A 182 18.92 -5.38 -8.58
CA GLY A 182 19.61 -6.66 -8.42
C GLY A 182 20.58 -6.73 -7.23
N ARG A 183 20.37 -5.90 -6.21
CA ARG A 183 21.29 -5.78 -5.07
C ARG A 183 20.65 -6.01 -3.68
N TYR A 184 19.39 -6.44 -3.62
CA TYR A 184 18.72 -6.69 -2.34
C TYR A 184 19.45 -7.76 -1.53
N ASN A 185 19.83 -7.41 -0.32
CA ASN A 185 20.47 -8.31 0.63
C ASN A 185 19.82 -8.15 2.00
N PRO A 186 19.03 -9.13 2.48
CA PRO A 186 18.33 -9.00 3.76
C PRO A 186 19.27 -8.81 4.96
N LYS A 187 20.54 -9.23 4.87
CA LYS A 187 21.54 -9.02 5.93
C LYS A 187 21.97 -7.57 6.13
N GLU A 188 21.61 -6.68 5.22
CA GLU A 188 21.91 -5.26 5.30
C GLU A 188 20.77 -4.41 5.89
N HIS A 189 19.67 -5.09 6.33
CA HIS A 189 18.48 -4.46 6.90
C HIS A 189 18.31 -4.86 8.38
N PRO A 190 19.02 -4.16 9.30
CA PRO A 190 19.01 -4.48 10.74
C PRO A 190 17.83 -3.84 11.47
N GLU A 191 16.93 -3.15 10.80
CA GLU A 191 15.78 -2.49 11.40
C GLU A 191 14.83 -3.52 12.01
N ALA A 192 14.32 -3.20 13.21
CA ALA A 192 13.33 -4.03 13.89
C ALA A 192 12.02 -4.08 13.09
N ILE A 193 11.44 -5.25 12.96
CA ILE A 193 10.15 -5.47 12.31
C ILE A 193 9.09 -5.52 13.40
N CYS A 194 8.09 -4.65 13.31
CA CYS A 194 6.96 -4.59 14.24
C CYS A 194 5.85 -5.58 13.84
N HIS A 195 5.53 -5.64 12.54
CA HIS A 195 4.47 -6.47 11.97
C HIS A 195 5.06 -7.64 11.19
N VAL A 196 5.78 -8.53 11.90
CA VAL A 196 6.60 -9.60 11.31
C VAL A 196 5.82 -10.44 10.31
N GLU A 197 4.63 -10.93 10.68
CA GLU A 197 3.80 -11.76 9.81
C GLU A 197 3.41 -11.04 8.52
N ALA A 198 2.99 -9.78 8.62
CA ALA A 198 2.56 -9.00 7.46
C ALA A 198 3.71 -8.73 6.48
N VAL A 199 4.89 -8.36 7.00
CA VAL A 199 6.09 -8.12 6.18
C VAL A 199 6.54 -9.40 5.48
N LEU A 200 6.64 -10.51 6.21
CA LEU A 200 7.10 -11.78 5.63
C LEU A 200 6.12 -12.33 4.58
N ASN A 201 4.82 -12.22 4.83
CA ASN A 201 3.80 -12.60 3.88
C ASN A 201 3.90 -11.78 2.59
N LEU A 202 4.06 -10.46 2.72
CA LEU A 202 4.24 -9.59 1.56
C LEU A 202 5.49 -9.98 0.74
N LEU A 203 6.64 -10.12 1.40
CA LEU A 203 7.87 -10.51 0.72
C LEU A 203 7.76 -11.86 0.04
N GLN A 204 7.14 -12.86 0.68
CA GLN A 204 6.88 -14.17 0.09
C GLN A 204 6.10 -14.07 -1.21
N VAL A 205 4.98 -13.37 -1.18
CA VAL A 205 4.09 -13.28 -2.34
C VAL A 205 4.77 -12.58 -3.53
N PHE A 206 5.65 -11.60 -3.26
CA PHE A 206 6.39 -10.89 -4.31
C PHE A 206 7.63 -11.62 -4.81
N THR A 207 8.25 -12.47 -3.98
CA THR A 207 9.40 -13.27 -4.39
C THR A 207 9.00 -14.62 -4.96
N ASN A 208 7.80 -15.11 -4.62
CA ASN A 208 7.35 -16.49 -4.84
C ASN A 208 8.30 -17.51 -4.17
N ASP A 209 8.90 -17.12 -3.04
CA ASP A 209 9.85 -17.94 -2.29
C ASP A 209 9.16 -18.52 -1.04
N GLU A 210 8.85 -19.82 -1.10
CA GLU A 210 8.21 -20.55 0.01
C GLU A 210 9.06 -20.60 1.28
N THR A 211 10.33 -20.21 1.23
CA THR A 211 11.20 -20.19 2.40
C THR A 211 10.66 -19.22 3.45
N TYR A 212 10.05 -18.11 3.01
CA TYR A 212 9.40 -17.15 3.91
C TYR A 212 8.32 -17.81 4.79
N VAL A 213 7.47 -18.65 4.22
CA VAL A 213 6.44 -19.39 4.98
C VAL A 213 7.05 -20.39 5.94
N LYS A 214 8.09 -21.12 5.50
CA LYS A 214 8.69 -22.19 6.30
C LYS A 214 9.32 -21.68 7.59
N ILE A 215 9.83 -20.46 7.58
CA ILE A 215 10.50 -19.86 8.74
C ILE A 215 9.61 -18.86 9.49
N GLU A 216 8.50 -18.43 8.91
CA GLU A 216 7.55 -17.49 9.55
C GLU A 216 7.16 -17.96 10.96
N LYS A 217 6.77 -19.22 11.13
CA LYS A 217 6.40 -19.78 12.44
C LYS A 217 7.55 -19.69 13.45
N THR A 218 8.76 -20.04 13.04
CA THR A 218 9.95 -19.98 13.91
C THR A 218 10.24 -18.54 14.33
N VAL A 219 10.19 -17.63 13.37
CA VAL A 219 10.44 -16.19 13.61
C VAL A 219 9.33 -15.58 14.47
N ALA A 220 8.06 -15.94 14.23
CA ALA A 220 6.93 -15.50 15.03
C ALA A 220 7.00 -16.00 16.48
N GLU A 221 7.49 -17.23 16.73
CA GLU A 221 7.73 -17.76 18.07
C GLU A 221 8.84 -16.99 18.79
N ARG A 222 9.92 -16.65 18.11
CA ARG A 222 11.01 -15.82 18.65
C ARG A 222 10.51 -14.42 19.01
N ALA A 223 9.69 -13.81 18.15
CA ALA A 223 9.06 -12.52 18.42
C ALA A 223 8.17 -12.58 19.68
N LYS A 224 7.36 -13.63 19.83
CA LYS A 224 6.52 -13.86 21.03
C LYS A 224 7.35 -14.08 22.29
N ALA A 225 8.56 -14.61 22.16
CA ALA A 225 9.51 -14.75 23.26
C ALA A 225 10.22 -13.42 23.64
N GLY A 226 9.88 -12.32 22.95
CA GLY A 226 10.43 -10.98 23.21
C GLY A 226 11.74 -10.69 22.48
N GLU A 227 12.09 -11.49 21.49
CA GLU A 227 13.26 -11.23 20.65
C GLU A 227 12.94 -10.16 19.60
N VAL A 228 13.87 -9.24 19.34
CA VAL A 228 13.77 -8.26 18.27
C VAL A 228 14.03 -8.96 16.94
N ILE A 229 13.01 -8.98 16.08
CA ILE A 229 13.10 -9.57 14.75
C ILE A 229 13.53 -8.50 13.77
N THR A 230 14.48 -8.86 12.89
CA THR A 230 14.99 -8.01 11.80
C THR A 230 15.09 -8.84 10.51
N MET A 231 15.31 -8.22 9.37
CA MET A 231 15.62 -8.97 8.15
C MET A 231 16.95 -9.75 8.24
N CYS A 232 17.89 -9.29 9.07
CA CYS A 232 19.11 -10.05 9.38
C CYS A 232 18.79 -11.38 10.10
N THR A 233 17.95 -11.32 11.16
CA THR A 233 17.47 -12.51 11.89
C THR A 233 16.80 -13.50 10.93
N PHE A 234 15.99 -12.98 10.04
CA PHE A 234 15.32 -13.77 9.03
C PHE A 234 16.31 -14.46 8.07
N ALA A 235 17.33 -13.73 7.59
CA ALA A 235 18.36 -14.28 6.70
C ALA A 235 19.21 -15.38 7.38
N GLU A 236 19.44 -15.26 8.69
CA GLU A 236 20.12 -16.30 9.49
C GLU A 236 19.27 -17.57 9.57
N GLU A 237 17.99 -17.46 9.85
CA GLU A 237 17.07 -18.61 9.88
C GLU A 237 16.96 -19.30 8.51
N MET A 238 16.94 -18.53 7.42
CA MET A 238 16.98 -19.11 6.07
C MET A 238 18.25 -19.95 5.85
N THR A 239 19.40 -19.41 6.29
CA THR A 239 20.69 -20.09 6.14
C THR A 239 20.71 -21.38 6.95
N ASN A 240 20.26 -21.34 8.21
CA ASN A 240 20.22 -22.51 9.12
C ASN A 240 19.32 -23.62 8.57
N LYS A 241 18.11 -23.27 8.09
CA LYS A 241 17.21 -24.26 7.48
C LYS A 241 17.70 -24.79 6.13
N GLY A 242 18.39 -23.97 5.35
CA GLY A 242 19.06 -24.42 4.12
C GLY A 242 20.15 -25.46 4.40
N ILE A 243 20.90 -25.31 5.48
CA ILE A 243 21.89 -26.30 5.95
C ILE A 243 21.20 -27.59 6.41
N GLU A 244 20.14 -27.47 7.23
CA GLU A 244 19.38 -28.65 7.72
C GLU A 244 18.77 -29.47 6.56
N ILE A 245 18.25 -28.80 5.52
CA ILE A 245 17.70 -29.49 4.33
C ILE A 245 18.82 -30.18 3.54
N GLY A 246 19.97 -29.51 3.38
CA GLY A 246 21.15 -30.09 2.72
C GLY A 246 21.65 -31.33 3.42
N GLU A 247 21.79 -31.30 4.74
CA GLU A 247 22.23 -32.47 5.55
C GLU A 247 21.22 -33.60 5.53
N ALA A 248 19.92 -33.33 5.41
CA ALA A 248 18.87 -34.36 5.32
C ALA A 248 18.82 -35.04 3.94
N GLN A 249 19.27 -34.37 2.88
CA GLN A 249 19.36 -34.96 1.54
C GLN A 249 20.63 -35.79 1.34
N ASP A 250 21.68 -35.56 2.13
CA ASP A 250 22.92 -36.32 2.06
C ASP A 250 22.91 -37.60 2.97
N ARG A 251 21.81 -37.90 3.65
CA ARG A 251 21.56 -39.11 4.44
C ARG A 251 20.57 -40.03 3.75
#